data_873db4a9a36397de54c776f30d429fd7
#
_entry.id   873db4a9a36397de54c776f30d429fd7
#
_cell.length_a   1.000
_cell.length_b   1.000
_cell.length_c   1.000
_cell.angle_alpha   90.00
_cell.angle_beta   90.00
_cell.angle_gamma   90.00
#
_symmetry.space_group_name_H-M   'P 1'
#
loop_
_entity.id
_entity.type
_entity.pdbx_description
1 polymer ?
#
loop_
_entity_poly.entity_id
_entity_poly.type
_entity_poly.pdbx_seq_one_letter_code
_entity_poly.pdbx_strand_id
1 'polypeptide(L)'
;RCPTVSGTSTNDRFGCTDTDGDGYSDPDSGWTTGNGADAFPSDASQWADGDADGYGDNSTGTNPDACPVQAGTSTEAGRLGCTDTDGDGYADLDDAFPTEATQWSDSDADGYGDEASGFQGDDCPSAAGASTRDRFGCLDTDGDGSSDADSGWTIMNGADLDPNDSTQWADTDGDTFGDNPSGTNGDDCPSVAGTSNQDRFGCPDTDGDGYSNPDSGWTEDDGADVYPNDPTRWGDSDGDGYDDGVDDDCPSFAGTSVHDRKGCPDQDGDGYSDPDTSWTVSNGADAFMSDSTQWNDTDVDGYGDEPLGNLPDACPSIYGTSWQNSTYGCLDGDEDGWSDTEDSHPNEPSQWSDVDGDGYGDNPGGVFADACVNSAGNSTLGNRYGCIDNDGDGWDNSLDALPDLATQWLDQDGDGYGDNASG
;
A
#
# COMPACT_ATOMS: atom_id res chain seq x y z
N ARG A 1 72.12 -11.43 -70.55
CA ARG A 1 73.47 -12.03 -70.36
C ARG A 1 74.27 -11.02 -69.57
N CYS A 2 75.07 -11.50 -68.66
CA CYS A 2 75.97 -10.69 -67.82
C CYS A 2 77.40 -10.83 -68.36
N PRO A 3 77.86 -9.92 -69.22
CA PRO A 3 79.18 -10.09 -69.89
C PRO A 3 80.38 -9.89 -69.02
N THR A 4 80.26 -9.36 -67.81
CA THR A 4 81.34 -9.03 -66.89
C THR A 4 81.29 -9.80 -65.58
N VAL A 5 80.21 -10.53 -65.29
CA VAL A 5 79.98 -11.33 -64.09
C VAL A 5 79.64 -12.76 -64.48
N SER A 6 80.29 -13.79 -63.96
CA SER A 6 79.94 -15.18 -64.20
C SER A 6 78.94 -15.68 -63.09
N GLY A 7 77.88 -16.40 -63.55
CA GLY A 7 76.88 -16.96 -62.69
C GLY A 7 76.16 -18.15 -63.28
N THR A 8 75.20 -18.69 -62.60
CA THR A 8 74.43 -19.94 -62.87
C THR A 8 73.04 -19.77 -63.38
N SER A 9 72.52 -18.59 -63.48
CA SER A 9 71.13 -18.31 -63.83
C SER A 9 70.77 -18.84 -65.22
N THR A 10 69.58 -19.41 -65.40
CA THR A 10 69.11 -20.09 -66.61
C THR A 10 67.68 -19.72 -67.03
N ASN A 11 66.90 -19.15 -66.16
CA ASN A 11 65.47 -18.93 -66.41
C ASN A 11 65.13 -17.54 -66.92
N ASP A 12 65.88 -16.51 -66.53
CA ASP A 12 65.74 -15.11 -66.98
C ASP A 12 66.91 -14.62 -67.85
N ARG A 13 68.04 -14.32 -67.20
CA ARG A 13 69.29 -13.90 -67.87
C ARG A 13 70.34 -15.00 -67.74
N PHE A 14 70.82 -15.51 -68.81
CA PHE A 14 71.77 -16.61 -68.83
C PHE A 14 73.16 -16.18 -68.32
N GLY A 15 73.65 -16.92 -67.32
CA GLY A 15 75.00 -16.78 -66.79
C GLY A 15 75.26 -15.57 -65.92
N CYS A 16 74.20 -15.00 -65.34
CA CYS A 16 74.28 -13.95 -64.31
C CYS A 16 74.37 -14.57 -62.95
N THR A 17 74.74 -13.76 -61.89
CA THR A 17 74.73 -14.19 -60.51
C THR A 17 73.34 -14.77 -60.14
N ASP A 18 73.39 -15.87 -59.47
CA ASP A 18 72.28 -16.67 -58.99
C ASP A 18 72.75 -17.34 -57.72
N THR A 19 72.39 -16.72 -56.59
CA THR A 19 73.03 -17.04 -55.27
C THR A 19 72.43 -18.33 -54.69
N ASP A 20 71.20 -18.62 -54.86
CA ASP A 20 70.54 -19.81 -54.27
C ASP A 20 70.43 -20.98 -55.27
N GLY A 21 70.61 -20.70 -56.59
CA GLY A 21 70.71 -21.76 -57.58
C GLY A 21 69.32 -22.19 -58.16
N ASP A 22 68.35 -21.37 -58.11
CA ASP A 22 66.98 -21.65 -58.64
C ASP A 22 66.85 -21.39 -60.14
N GLY A 23 67.83 -20.71 -60.69
CA GLY A 23 67.89 -20.42 -62.14
C GLY A 23 67.54 -18.98 -62.47
N TYR A 24 67.04 -18.18 -61.58
CA TYR A 24 66.80 -16.75 -61.76
C TYR A 24 68.00 -15.93 -61.32
N SER A 25 68.21 -14.79 -61.89
CA SER A 25 69.36 -13.96 -61.57
C SER A 25 69.11 -12.98 -60.46
N ASP A 26 70.12 -12.81 -59.58
CA ASP A 26 70.07 -11.79 -58.52
C ASP A 26 69.81 -10.39 -59.12
N PRO A 27 69.12 -9.48 -58.43
CA PRO A 27 68.94 -8.11 -58.90
C PRO A 27 70.25 -7.34 -58.95
N ASP A 28 70.41 -6.50 -60.00
CA ASP A 28 71.49 -5.55 -60.12
C ASP A 28 70.96 -4.15 -60.55
N SER A 29 71.93 -3.23 -60.74
CA SER A 29 71.56 -1.82 -61.06
C SER A 29 70.79 -1.61 -62.39
N GLY A 30 70.82 -2.61 -63.27
CA GLY A 30 70.14 -2.60 -64.59
C GLY A 30 69.04 -3.66 -64.76
N TRP A 31 68.91 -4.53 -63.76
CA TRP A 31 67.92 -5.60 -63.74
C TRP A 31 67.36 -5.77 -62.35
N THR A 32 66.20 -5.29 -62.12
CA THR A 32 65.51 -5.28 -60.83
C THR A 32 64.43 -6.31 -60.79
N THR A 33 63.86 -6.54 -59.62
CA THR A 33 62.71 -7.43 -59.41
C THR A 33 61.56 -7.03 -60.29
N GLY A 34 61.27 -5.71 -60.47
CA GLY A 34 60.27 -5.21 -61.41
C GLY A 34 60.52 -5.48 -62.90
N ASN A 35 61.76 -5.94 -63.24
CA ASN A 35 62.10 -6.41 -64.59
C ASN A 35 62.17 -7.93 -64.70
N GLY A 36 61.93 -8.67 -63.61
CA GLY A 36 61.99 -10.11 -63.55
C GLY A 36 63.28 -10.66 -62.94
N ALA A 37 64.09 -9.89 -62.18
CA ALA A 37 65.13 -10.42 -61.33
C ALA A 37 64.53 -11.18 -60.17
N ASP A 38 65.34 -12.09 -59.64
CA ASP A 38 64.95 -12.83 -58.44
C ASP A 38 64.60 -11.93 -57.29
N ALA A 39 63.41 -12.05 -56.75
CA ALA A 39 62.95 -11.25 -55.61
C ALA A 39 63.50 -11.80 -54.28
N PHE A 40 63.90 -13.09 -54.23
CA PHE A 40 64.38 -13.79 -53.04
C PHE A 40 65.73 -14.48 -53.27
N PRO A 41 66.83 -13.77 -53.50
CA PRO A 41 68.10 -14.31 -53.91
C PRO A 41 68.83 -15.29 -52.93
N SER A 42 68.16 -15.63 -51.84
CA SER A 42 68.63 -16.58 -50.85
C SER A 42 67.63 -17.71 -50.57
N ASP A 43 66.55 -17.80 -51.31
CA ASP A 43 65.55 -18.85 -51.19
C ASP A 43 65.20 -19.48 -52.54
N ALA A 44 65.86 -20.56 -52.85
CA ALA A 44 65.70 -21.30 -54.11
C ALA A 44 64.27 -21.83 -54.36
N SER A 45 63.34 -21.64 -53.45
CA SER A 45 61.97 -22.03 -53.60
C SER A 45 61.06 -20.87 -54.03
N GLN A 46 61.57 -19.63 -53.99
CA GLN A 46 60.88 -18.40 -54.35
C GLN A 46 61.72 -17.53 -55.28
N TRP A 47 61.12 -16.93 -56.31
CA TRP A 47 61.84 -16.07 -57.27
C TRP A 47 61.03 -14.88 -57.76
N ALA A 48 59.71 -14.84 -57.51
CA ALA A 48 58.85 -13.76 -57.89
C ALA A 48 58.09 -13.23 -56.70
N ASP A 49 57.85 -11.91 -56.73
CA ASP A 49 57.05 -11.16 -55.77
C ASP A 49 56.26 -10.13 -56.61
N GLY A 50 55.01 -10.49 -56.96
CA GLY A 50 54.24 -9.75 -57.97
C GLY A 50 53.69 -8.44 -57.48
N ASP A 51 53.45 -8.25 -56.20
CA ASP A 51 52.90 -7.09 -55.59
C ASP A 51 53.88 -6.34 -54.63
N ALA A 52 55.04 -6.97 -54.43
CA ALA A 52 56.17 -6.39 -53.69
C ALA A 52 55.91 -6.23 -52.17
N ASP A 53 55.27 -7.21 -51.56
CA ASP A 53 54.98 -7.21 -50.12
C ASP A 53 56.03 -8.04 -49.31
N GLY A 54 56.90 -8.78 -50.00
CA GLY A 54 57.94 -9.56 -49.38
C GLY A 54 57.66 -11.06 -49.23
N TYR A 55 56.51 -11.52 -49.71
CA TYR A 55 56.18 -12.95 -49.81
C TYR A 55 56.27 -13.43 -51.25
N GLY A 56 56.61 -14.68 -51.44
CA GLY A 56 56.88 -15.21 -52.80
C GLY A 56 55.69 -15.86 -53.46
N ASP A 57 55.55 -15.61 -54.76
CA ASP A 57 54.40 -16.06 -55.62
C ASP A 57 54.36 -17.60 -55.83
N ASN A 58 55.44 -18.33 -55.56
CA ASN A 58 55.40 -19.76 -55.73
C ASN A 58 54.67 -20.46 -54.56
N SER A 59 53.44 -20.89 -54.80
CA SER A 59 52.59 -21.55 -53.81
C SER A 59 53.12 -22.82 -53.17
N THR A 60 54.24 -23.34 -53.70
CA THR A 60 54.95 -24.51 -53.16
C THR A 60 56.28 -24.19 -52.52
N GLY A 61 56.67 -22.92 -52.54
CA GLY A 61 57.88 -22.42 -51.91
C GLY A 61 57.77 -22.21 -50.40
N THR A 62 58.86 -21.65 -49.84
CA THR A 62 58.89 -21.26 -48.43
C THR A 62 57.98 -20.02 -48.23
N ASN A 63 57.14 -20.04 -47.21
CA ASN A 63 56.24 -18.92 -46.91
C ASN A 63 55.56 -18.35 -48.17
N PRO A 64 54.74 -19.15 -48.87
CA PRO A 64 54.16 -18.73 -50.11
C PRO A 64 53.15 -17.60 -49.89
N ASP A 65 53.15 -16.64 -50.80
CA ASP A 65 52.10 -15.63 -50.81
C ASP A 65 50.74 -16.23 -51.19
N ALA A 66 49.76 -15.99 -50.35
CA ALA A 66 48.40 -16.43 -50.58
C ALA A 66 47.60 -15.42 -51.42
N CYS A 67 48.10 -14.19 -51.60
CA CYS A 67 47.50 -13.08 -52.32
C CYS A 67 48.40 -12.43 -53.38
N PRO A 68 49.00 -13.16 -54.34
CA PRO A 68 50.13 -12.75 -55.20
C PRO A 68 49.94 -11.54 -56.09
N VAL A 69 48.86 -10.81 -55.99
CA VAL A 69 48.49 -9.62 -56.80
C VAL A 69 48.01 -8.47 -55.94
N GLN A 70 48.01 -8.62 -54.65
CA GLN A 70 47.56 -7.62 -53.68
C GLN A 70 48.44 -7.66 -52.45
N ALA A 71 49.34 -6.68 -52.35
CA ALA A 71 50.28 -6.58 -51.24
C ALA A 71 49.57 -6.56 -49.89
N GLY A 72 50.09 -7.36 -48.93
CA GLY A 72 49.55 -7.45 -47.59
C GLY A 72 50.58 -7.73 -46.53
N THR A 73 50.15 -7.80 -45.28
CA THR A 73 51.02 -7.93 -44.10
C THR A 73 50.67 -9.14 -43.23
N SER A 74 49.69 -9.92 -43.60
CA SER A 74 49.27 -11.09 -42.84
C SER A 74 50.35 -12.14 -42.70
N THR A 75 50.46 -12.71 -41.48
CA THR A 75 51.54 -13.65 -41.08
C THR A 75 51.02 -14.93 -40.43
N GLU A 76 49.74 -14.99 -40.12
CA GLU A 76 49.13 -16.08 -39.37
C GLU A 76 48.17 -16.92 -40.24
N ALA A 77 47.59 -17.97 -39.69
CA ALA A 77 46.63 -18.90 -40.28
C ALA A 77 46.96 -19.45 -41.66
N GLY A 78 48.28 -19.39 -42.07
CA GLY A 78 48.72 -19.91 -43.36
C GLY A 78 48.33 -19.10 -44.59
N ARG A 79 47.80 -17.92 -44.43
CA ARG A 79 47.47 -16.94 -45.46
C ARG A 79 48.40 -15.73 -45.35
N LEU A 80 49.63 -15.96 -45.80
CA LEU A 80 50.70 -14.96 -45.78
C LEU A 80 50.54 -13.98 -46.93
N GLY A 81 50.94 -12.72 -46.72
CA GLY A 81 50.96 -11.72 -47.80
C GLY A 81 49.61 -11.16 -48.19
N CYS A 82 48.55 -11.44 -47.48
CA CYS A 82 47.23 -10.85 -47.75
C CYS A 82 47.00 -9.57 -46.97
N THR A 83 46.00 -8.80 -47.37
CA THR A 83 45.60 -7.60 -46.63
C THR A 83 45.27 -7.95 -45.20
N ASP A 84 45.84 -7.19 -44.29
CA ASP A 84 45.68 -7.26 -42.85
C ASP A 84 45.54 -5.79 -42.42
N THR A 85 44.32 -5.37 -42.12
CA THR A 85 44.01 -3.95 -41.99
C THR A 85 44.41 -3.39 -40.60
N ASP A 86 44.32 -4.21 -39.56
CA ASP A 86 44.64 -3.78 -38.19
C ASP A 86 46.05 -4.23 -37.69
N GLY A 87 46.68 -5.15 -38.42
CA GLY A 87 48.05 -5.56 -38.20
C GLY A 87 48.22 -6.59 -37.09
N ASP A 88 47.23 -7.43 -36.85
CA ASP A 88 47.30 -8.51 -35.87
C ASP A 88 47.92 -9.78 -36.40
N GLY A 89 48.12 -9.84 -37.73
CA GLY A 89 48.72 -10.97 -38.45
C GLY A 89 47.73 -11.84 -39.18
N TYR A 90 46.45 -11.76 -38.93
CA TYR A 90 45.42 -12.47 -39.69
C TYR A 90 44.99 -11.68 -40.94
N ALA A 91 44.71 -12.35 -42.01
CA ALA A 91 44.19 -11.67 -43.19
C ALA A 91 42.73 -11.26 -43.01
N ASP A 92 42.38 -10.03 -43.50
CA ASP A 92 40.98 -9.52 -43.42
C ASP A 92 39.90 -10.54 -43.83
N LEU A 93 40.29 -11.51 -44.69
CA LEU A 93 39.36 -12.52 -45.22
C LEU A 93 39.13 -13.69 -44.22
N ASP A 94 40.08 -13.95 -43.36
CA ASP A 94 40.06 -15.02 -42.36
C ASP A 94 39.88 -14.43 -40.92
N ASP A 95 39.85 -13.11 -40.80
CA ASP A 95 39.65 -12.39 -39.59
C ASP A 95 38.17 -12.01 -39.43
N ALA A 96 37.62 -12.37 -38.28
CA ALA A 96 36.23 -11.99 -37.93
C ALA A 96 36.13 -10.50 -37.59
N PHE A 97 37.25 -9.85 -37.19
CA PHE A 97 37.29 -8.45 -36.75
C PHE A 97 38.40 -7.65 -37.46
N PRO A 98 38.37 -7.46 -38.77
CA PRO A 98 39.45 -6.90 -39.57
C PRO A 98 39.88 -5.46 -39.25
N THR A 99 39.40 -4.88 -38.19
CA THR A 99 39.75 -3.51 -37.72
C THR A 99 40.07 -3.46 -36.21
N GLU A 100 40.13 -4.62 -35.56
CA GLU A 100 40.37 -4.74 -34.14
C GLU A 100 41.51 -5.75 -33.80
N ALA A 101 42.70 -5.27 -33.74
CA ALA A 101 43.95 -6.07 -33.65
C ALA A 101 44.08 -6.94 -32.35
N THR A 102 43.06 -7.03 -31.55
CA THR A 102 43.07 -7.87 -30.33
C THR A 102 42.06 -9.02 -30.45
N GLN A 103 41.34 -9.10 -31.57
CA GLN A 103 40.35 -10.14 -31.85
C GLN A 103 40.45 -10.59 -33.31
N TRP A 104 40.40 -11.88 -33.57
CA TRP A 104 40.47 -12.45 -34.95
C TRP A 104 39.53 -13.62 -35.19
N SER A 105 38.91 -14.12 -34.14
CA SER A 105 37.98 -15.27 -34.28
C SER A 105 36.69 -15.02 -33.52
N ASP A 106 35.58 -15.50 -34.06
CA ASP A 106 34.26 -15.47 -33.52
C ASP A 106 33.58 -16.81 -33.82
N SER A 107 33.62 -17.71 -32.85
CA SER A 107 33.26 -19.11 -33.04
C SER A 107 31.75 -19.37 -33.14
N ASP A 108 30.94 -18.56 -32.49
CA ASP A 108 29.48 -18.71 -32.47
C ASP A 108 28.77 -17.61 -33.26
N ALA A 109 29.51 -16.65 -33.78
CA ALA A 109 29.07 -15.60 -34.71
C ALA A 109 28.08 -14.59 -34.08
N ASP A 110 28.32 -14.21 -32.83
CA ASP A 110 27.50 -13.22 -32.11
C ASP A 110 28.05 -11.79 -32.17
N GLY A 111 29.31 -11.63 -32.64
CA GLY A 111 29.97 -10.35 -32.81
C GLY A 111 30.92 -9.99 -31.67
N TYR A 112 31.15 -10.88 -30.73
CA TYR A 112 32.21 -10.79 -29.73
C TYR A 112 33.34 -11.76 -30.08
N GLY A 113 34.58 -11.38 -29.80
CA GLY A 113 35.73 -12.17 -30.20
C GLY A 113 36.15 -13.19 -29.17
N ASP A 114 36.61 -14.36 -29.60
CA ASP A 114 37.01 -15.49 -28.76
C ASP A 114 38.19 -15.20 -27.84
N GLU A 115 38.95 -14.14 -28.13
CA GLU A 115 40.11 -13.79 -27.28
C GLU A 115 39.69 -13.07 -26.02
N ALA A 116 39.61 -13.78 -24.91
CA ALA A 116 39.12 -13.27 -23.64
C ALA A 116 39.95 -12.06 -23.09
N SER A 117 41.17 -11.85 -23.57
CA SER A 117 42.00 -10.70 -23.22
C SER A 117 41.94 -9.55 -24.21
N GLY A 118 41.22 -9.73 -25.31
CA GLY A 118 41.01 -8.76 -26.35
C GLY A 118 39.94 -7.73 -26.01
N PHE A 119 39.68 -6.81 -26.94
CA PHE A 119 38.65 -5.82 -26.77
C PHE A 119 37.26 -6.51 -26.74
N GLN A 120 36.53 -6.32 -25.64
CA GLN A 120 35.22 -6.97 -25.41
C GLN A 120 35.28 -8.49 -25.70
N GLY A 121 36.27 -9.16 -25.14
CA GLY A 121 36.42 -10.62 -25.32
C GLY A 121 35.19 -11.36 -24.86
N ASP A 122 34.78 -12.34 -25.68
CA ASP A 122 33.62 -13.17 -25.40
C ASP A 122 33.88 -14.08 -24.18
N ASP A 123 33.00 -13.98 -23.19
CA ASP A 123 33.01 -14.83 -22.01
C ASP A 123 32.29 -16.19 -22.26
N CYS A 124 31.57 -16.32 -23.38
CA CYS A 124 30.78 -17.50 -23.76
C CYS A 124 31.07 -18.00 -25.21
N PRO A 125 32.33 -18.19 -25.65
CA PRO A 125 32.75 -18.32 -27.04
C PRO A 125 32.19 -19.57 -27.81
N SER A 126 31.20 -20.23 -27.31
CA SER A 126 30.54 -21.36 -27.93
C SER A 126 29.02 -21.28 -27.88
N ALA A 127 28.48 -20.18 -27.41
CA ALA A 127 27.03 -19.99 -27.19
C ALA A 127 26.65 -18.54 -27.42
N ALA A 128 26.32 -18.19 -28.65
CA ALA A 128 25.98 -16.84 -29.08
C ALA A 128 25.04 -16.09 -28.10
N GLY A 129 25.41 -14.87 -27.71
CA GLY A 129 24.65 -14.03 -26.82
C GLY A 129 24.79 -12.55 -27.11
N ALA A 130 24.15 -11.72 -26.32
CA ALA A 130 24.10 -10.28 -26.52
C ALA A 130 24.43 -9.47 -25.27
N SER A 131 24.84 -10.12 -24.19
CA SER A 131 25.13 -9.47 -22.91
C SER A 131 26.33 -8.51 -23.01
N THR A 132 26.25 -7.42 -22.25
CA THR A 132 27.21 -6.30 -22.35
C THR A 132 27.62 -5.70 -21.00
N ARG A 133 26.99 -6.11 -19.91
CA ARG A 133 27.18 -5.48 -18.58
C ARG A 133 28.12 -6.26 -17.68
N ASP A 134 27.86 -7.52 -17.49
CA ASP A 134 28.56 -8.41 -16.57
C ASP A 134 29.57 -9.30 -17.32
N ARG A 135 29.14 -9.97 -18.36
CA ARG A 135 29.92 -10.75 -19.31
C ARG A 135 29.58 -10.28 -20.72
N PHE A 136 30.54 -10.37 -21.63
CA PHE A 136 30.30 -10.08 -23.04
C PHE A 136 29.96 -11.39 -23.79
N GLY A 137 29.04 -11.30 -24.76
CA GLY A 137 28.76 -12.42 -25.67
C GLY A 137 28.00 -13.58 -25.04
N CYS A 138 27.49 -13.46 -23.84
CA CYS A 138 26.70 -14.51 -23.20
C CYS A 138 25.20 -14.33 -23.49
N LEU A 139 24.43 -15.41 -23.29
CA LEU A 139 22.97 -15.37 -23.47
C LEU A 139 22.37 -14.28 -22.60
N ASP A 140 21.52 -13.48 -23.20
CA ASP A 140 20.76 -12.37 -22.60
C ASP A 140 19.38 -12.45 -23.25
N THR A 141 18.42 -13.03 -22.54
CA THR A 141 17.13 -13.41 -23.12
C THR A 141 16.20 -12.22 -23.31
N ASP A 142 16.23 -11.24 -22.42
CA ASP A 142 15.34 -10.08 -22.46
C ASP A 142 15.99 -8.80 -23.02
N GLY A 143 17.33 -8.81 -23.20
CA GLY A 143 18.06 -7.75 -23.87
C GLY A 143 18.39 -6.55 -23.00
N ASP A 144 18.49 -6.72 -21.70
CA ASP A 144 18.86 -5.63 -20.78
C ASP A 144 20.39 -5.42 -20.65
N GLY A 145 21.16 -6.36 -21.18
CA GLY A 145 22.62 -6.37 -21.18
C GLY A 145 23.27 -7.24 -20.12
N SER A 146 22.51 -7.75 -19.18
CA SER A 146 23.01 -8.71 -18.19
C SER A 146 22.88 -10.14 -18.70
N SER A 147 23.85 -11.00 -18.36
CA SER A 147 23.84 -12.37 -18.87
C SER A 147 22.93 -13.27 -18.03
N ASP A 148 22.16 -14.14 -18.71
CA ASP A 148 21.39 -15.18 -18.06
C ASP A 148 22.27 -16.05 -17.16
N ALA A 149 21.71 -16.54 -16.06
CA ALA A 149 22.43 -17.44 -15.16
C ALA A 149 22.75 -18.79 -15.83
N ASP A 150 23.96 -19.29 -15.59
CA ASP A 150 24.39 -20.61 -16.02
C ASP A 150 25.03 -21.42 -14.86
N SER A 151 25.60 -22.61 -15.18
CA SER A 151 26.18 -23.48 -14.15
C SER A 151 27.45 -22.92 -13.49
N GLY A 152 28.09 -21.91 -14.08
CA GLY A 152 29.32 -21.28 -13.60
C GLY A 152 29.12 -19.82 -13.18
N TRP A 153 28.05 -19.21 -13.60
CA TRP A 153 27.71 -17.82 -13.37
C TRP A 153 26.26 -17.73 -12.88
N THR A 154 26.08 -17.37 -11.63
CA THR A 154 24.80 -17.37 -10.94
C THR A 154 24.43 -15.94 -10.54
N ILE A 155 23.18 -15.71 -10.12
CA ILE A 155 22.72 -14.43 -9.56
C ILE A 155 23.69 -13.91 -8.48
N MET A 156 24.16 -14.78 -7.60
CA MET A 156 25.14 -14.42 -6.56
C MET A 156 26.51 -13.97 -7.11
N ASN A 157 26.81 -14.27 -8.38
CA ASN A 157 28.04 -13.83 -9.07
C ASN A 157 27.81 -12.61 -9.96
N GLY A 158 26.54 -12.16 -10.09
CA GLY A 158 26.16 -11.03 -10.91
C GLY A 158 25.45 -11.39 -12.21
N ALA A 159 24.95 -12.63 -12.37
CA ALA A 159 24.04 -12.99 -13.47
C ALA A 159 22.70 -12.27 -13.28
N ASP A 160 21.98 -12.14 -14.39
CA ASP A 160 20.65 -11.57 -14.42
C ASP A 160 19.72 -12.23 -13.41
N LEU A 161 19.01 -11.40 -12.64
CA LEU A 161 18.04 -11.84 -11.65
C LEU A 161 16.81 -12.48 -12.30
N ASP A 162 16.22 -11.83 -13.31
CA ASP A 162 15.05 -12.33 -14.03
C ASP A 162 15.24 -12.24 -15.56
N PRO A 163 15.74 -13.30 -16.20
CA PRO A 163 16.00 -13.34 -17.63
C PRO A 163 14.80 -13.09 -18.56
N ASN A 164 13.66 -12.72 -18.05
CA ASN A 164 12.49 -12.36 -18.84
C ASN A 164 11.95 -10.95 -18.51
N ASP A 165 12.61 -10.23 -17.60
CA ASP A 165 12.23 -8.87 -17.21
C ASP A 165 13.41 -7.91 -17.31
N SER A 166 13.56 -7.28 -18.47
CA SER A 166 14.61 -6.29 -18.74
C SER A 166 14.63 -5.07 -17.83
N THR A 167 13.77 -5.02 -16.85
CA THR A 167 13.76 -3.96 -15.83
C THR A 167 14.40 -4.40 -14.53
N GLN A 168 14.76 -5.69 -14.36
CA GLN A 168 15.35 -6.23 -13.13
C GLN A 168 16.53 -7.17 -13.45
N TRP A 169 17.75 -6.76 -13.12
CA TRP A 169 18.99 -7.48 -13.46
C TRP A 169 19.87 -7.80 -12.27
N ALA A 170 19.62 -7.23 -11.11
CA ALA A 170 20.47 -7.42 -9.92
C ALA A 170 19.60 -7.55 -8.67
N ASP A 171 20.12 -8.29 -7.70
CA ASP A 171 19.54 -8.49 -6.38
C ASP A 171 20.72 -8.55 -5.38
N THR A 172 20.96 -7.45 -4.69
CA THR A 172 22.16 -7.27 -3.86
C THR A 172 22.06 -8.01 -2.53
N ASP A 173 20.88 -8.13 -1.95
CA ASP A 173 20.71 -8.75 -0.64
C ASP A 173 20.14 -10.18 -0.69
N GLY A 174 19.70 -10.61 -1.86
CA GLY A 174 19.33 -12.01 -2.13
C GLY A 174 17.91 -12.39 -1.74
N ASP A 175 16.99 -11.45 -1.73
CA ASP A 175 15.60 -11.68 -1.32
C ASP A 175 14.62 -11.96 -2.48
N THR A 176 15.10 -11.89 -3.72
CA THR A 176 14.36 -12.10 -4.97
C THR A 176 13.62 -10.88 -5.52
N PHE A 177 13.68 -9.75 -4.86
CA PHE A 177 13.26 -8.49 -5.44
C PHE A 177 14.46 -7.80 -6.11
N GLY A 178 14.23 -7.16 -7.23
CA GLY A 178 15.33 -6.58 -8.00
C GLY A 178 15.67 -5.16 -7.57
N ASP A 179 16.98 -4.85 -7.56
CA ASP A 179 17.54 -3.57 -7.07
C ASP A 179 17.03 -2.32 -7.81
N ASN A 180 16.40 -2.47 -8.99
CA ASN A 180 15.89 -1.33 -9.74
C ASN A 180 14.50 -0.90 -9.26
N PRO A 181 14.39 0.18 -8.49
CA PRO A 181 13.11 0.60 -7.90
C PRO A 181 12.10 1.11 -8.93
N SER A 182 12.53 1.29 -10.20
CA SER A 182 11.65 1.68 -11.30
C SER A 182 11.23 0.49 -12.17
N GLY A 183 11.74 -0.68 -11.88
CA GLY A 183 11.40 -1.94 -12.55
C GLY A 183 10.14 -2.59 -12.00
N THR A 184 9.81 -3.74 -12.52
CA THR A 184 8.69 -4.54 -12.04
C THR A 184 8.97 -5.02 -10.62
N ASN A 185 8.11 -4.68 -9.66
CA ASN A 185 8.27 -5.04 -8.24
C ASN A 185 9.68 -4.73 -7.71
N GLY A 186 10.19 -3.54 -8.07
CA GLY A 186 11.52 -3.12 -7.66
C GLY A 186 11.66 -3.05 -6.14
N ASP A 187 12.81 -3.49 -5.64
CA ASP A 187 13.14 -3.50 -4.23
C ASP A 187 13.28 -2.08 -3.67
N ASP A 188 12.51 -1.79 -2.65
CA ASP A 188 12.57 -0.53 -1.91
C ASP A 188 13.63 -0.56 -0.80
N CYS A 189 14.18 -1.73 -0.49
CA CYS A 189 15.19 -1.97 0.55
C CYS A 189 16.44 -2.72 0.04
N PRO A 190 17.08 -2.34 -1.09
CA PRO A 190 18.04 -3.16 -1.84
C PRO A 190 19.34 -3.54 -1.13
N SER A 191 19.43 -3.41 0.16
CA SER A 191 20.56 -3.81 0.99
C SER A 191 20.16 -4.56 2.26
N VAL A 192 18.86 -4.80 2.44
CA VAL A 192 18.31 -5.45 3.63
C VAL A 192 17.16 -6.37 3.21
N ALA A 193 17.46 -7.63 3.01
CA ALA A 193 16.51 -8.63 2.55
C ALA A 193 15.18 -8.65 3.33
N GLY A 194 14.07 -8.66 2.60
CA GLY A 194 12.74 -8.67 3.15
C GLY A 194 11.74 -9.49 2.34
N THR A 195 10.50 -9.49 2.77
CA THR A 195 9.42 -10.28 2.15
C THR A 195 8.17 -9.46 1.88
N SER A 196 8.16 -8.18 2.21
CA SER A 196 7.02 -7.30 1.99
C SER A 196 6.69 -7.14 0.51
N ASN A 197 5.39 -7.04 0.18
CA ASN A 197 4.91 -6.99 -1.19
C ASN A 197 3.58 -6.24 -1.37
N GLN A 198 3.10 -5.55 -0.33
CA GLN A 198 1.85 -4.79 -0.35
C GLN A 198 2.08 -3.27 -0.36
N ASP A 199 2.99 -2.78 0.46
CA ASP A 199 3.35 -1.36 0.58
C ASP A 199 4.67 -1.06 -0.13
N ARG A 200 5.78 -1.61 0.35
CA ARG A 200 7.11 -1.60 -0.24
C ARG A 200 7.52 -3.03 -0.58
N PHE A 201 8.19 -3.22 -1.69
CA PHE A 201 8.69 -4.53 -2.07
C PHE A 201 10.08 -4.78 -1.47
N GLY A 202 10.36 -6.01 -1.05
CA GLY A 202 11.70 -6.41 -0.61
C GLY A 202 12.13 -5.87 0.75
N CYS A 203 11.25 -5.22 1.50
CA CYS A 203 11.59 -4.71 2.83
C CYS A 203 11.30 -5.72 3.94
N PRO A 204 11.95 -5.59 5.11
CA PRO A 204 11.67 -6.46 6.25
C PRO A 204 10.20 -6.49 6.63
N ASP A 205 9.67 -7.67 6.74
CA ASP A 205 8.31 -8.02 7.13
C ASP A 205 8.41 -9.19 8.13
N THR A 206 8.15 -8.90 9.39
CA THR A 206 8.47 -9.85 10.48
C THR A 206 7.44 -10.95 10.61
N ASP A 207 6.18 -10.66 10.40
CA ASP A 207 5.08 -11.61 10.60
C ASP A 207 4.55 -12.21 9.30
N GLY A 208 4.93 -11.63 8.14
CA GLY A 208 4.66 -12.21 6.83
C GLY A 208 3.29 -11.86 6.26
N ASP A 209 2.71 -10.73 6.63
CA ASP A 209 1.43 -10.28 6.10
C ASP A 209 1.56 -9.50 4.77
N GLY A 210 2.78 -9.14 4.43
CA GLY A 210 3.13 -8.46 3.18
C GLY A 210 3.39 -6.96 3.35
N TYR A 211 3.12 -6.38 4.50
CA TYR A 211 3.46 -5.00 4.81
C TYR A 211 4.83 -4.90 5.47
N SER A 212 5.56 -3.83 5.18
CA SER A 212 6.91 -3.65 5.68
C SER A 212 6.92 -3.09 7.10
N ASN A 213 7.82 -3.62 7.93
CA ASN A 213 8.06 -3.07 9.26
C ASN A 213 8.43 -1.57 9.18
N PRO A 214 8.08 -0.75 10.17
CA PRO A 214 8.49 0.64 10.21
C PRO A 214 10.02 0.79 10.35
N ASP A 215 10.58 1.79 9.68
CA ASP A 215 11.98 2.19 9.78
C ASP A 215 12.13 3.72 9.88
N SER A 216 13.36 4.24 9.85
CA SER A 216 13.62 5.68 9.99
C SER A 216 13.19 6.52 8.78
N GLY A 217 12.87 5.91 7.66
CA GLY A 217 12.47 6.57 6.40
C GLY A 217 11.07 6.19 5.95
N TRP A 218 10.47 5.22 6.60
CA TRP A 218 9.13 4.73 6.36
C TRP A 218 8.47 4.41 7.70
N THR A 219 7.56 5.25 8.10
CA THR A 219 6.91 5.20 9.40
C THR A 219 5.46 4.73 9.28
N GLU A 220 4.82 4.49 10.39
CA GLU A 220 3.39 4.19 10.46
C GLU A 220 2.55 5.25 9.73
N ASP A 221 2.91 6.54 9.88
CA ASP A 221 2.27 7.66 9.17
C ASP A 221 2.47 7.61 7.63
N ASP A 222 3.47 6.88 7.14
CA ASP A 222 3.74 6.68 5.71
C ASP A 222 3.07 5.40 5.17
N GLY A 223 2.54 4.56 6.04
CA GLY A 223 1.87 3.31 5.71
C GLY A 223 2.65 2.03 6.06
N ALA A 224 3.68 2.13 6.91
CA ALA A 224 4.35 0.95 7.45
C ALA A 224 3.42 0.16 8.38
N ASP A 225 3.70 -1.12 8.52
CA ASP A 225 2.96 -2.01 9.42
C ASP A 225 2.99 -1.52 10.87
N VAL A 226 1.83 -1.22 11.39
CA VAL A 226 1.63 -0.77 12.79
C VAL A 226 1.75 -1.92 13.79
N TYR A 227 1.52 -3.15 13.32
CA TYR A 227 1.49 -4.37 14.15
C TYR A 227 2.51 -5.43 13.72
N PRO A 228 3.83 -5.15 13.66
CA PRO A 228 4.87 -5.99 13.01
C PRO A 228 5.07 -7.40 13.58
N ASN A 229 4.17 -7.91 14.37
CA ASN A 229 4.19 -9.25 14.95
C ASN A 229 2.81 -9.92 14.93
N ASP A 230 1.84 -9.34 14.21
CA ASP A 230 0.48 -9.89 14.10
C ASP A 230 0.02 -9.92 12.63
N PRO A 231 0.22 -11.04 11.92
CA PRO A 231 -0.03 -11.16 10.47
C PRO A 231 -1.50 -11.05 10.07
N THR A 232 -2.34 -10.57 10.93
CA THR A 232 -3.76 -10.30 10.66
C THR A 232 -4.09 -8.81 10.70
N ARG A 233 -3.12 -7.95 11.02
CA ARG A 233 -3.29 -6.53 11.27
C ARG A 233 -2.08 -5.77 10.75
N TRP A 234 -2.31 -4.67 10.01
CA TRP A 234 -1.22 -3.88 9.41
C TRP A 234 -1.42 -2.36 9.43
N GLY A 235 -2.66 -1.86 9.54
CA GLY A 235 -2.96 -0.43 9.43
C GLY A 235 -3.76 0.12 10.59
N ASP A 236 -3.47 1.37 10.98
CA ASP A 236 -4.21 2.17 11.95
C ASP A 236 -4.09 3.63 11.51
N SER A 237 -4.98 4.05 10.60
CA SER A 237 -4.86 5.34 9.90
C SER A 237 -5.14 6.55 10.77
N ASP A 238 -5.88 6.39 11.86
CA ASP A 238 -6.22 7.47 12.78
C ASP A 238 -5.51 7.39 14.13
N GLY A 239 -4.79 6.29 14.38
CA GLY A 239 -3.91 6.13 15.54
C GLY A 239 -4.62 5.79 16.85
N ASP A 240 -5.77 5.15 16.79
CA ASP A 240 -6.55 4.83 17.98
C ASP A 240 -6.28 3.43 18.58
N GLY A 241 -5.52 2.61 17.86
CA GLY A 241 -5.12 1.27 18.29
C GLY A 241 -6.00 0.14 17.75
N TYR A 242 -7.00 0.44 16.91
CA TYR A 242 -7.76 -0.54 16.15
C TYR A 242 -7.24 -0.62 14.72
N ASP A 243 -7.33 -1.78 14.09
CA ASP A 243 -6.84 -1.99 12.73
C ASP A 243 -7.93 -1.66 11.71
N ASP A 244 -7.59 -0.81 10.72
CA ASP A 244 -8.49 -0.30 9.67
C ASP A 244 -9.28 -1.38 8.94
N GLY A 245 -8.72 -2.57 8.78
CA GLY A 245 -9.29 -3.65 7.97
C GLY A 245 -9.95 -4.77 8.77
N VAL A 246 -9.69 -4.83 10.06
CA VAL A 246 -10.07 -5.98 10.89
C VAL A 246 -11.06 -5.63 11.98
N ASP A 247 -10.80 -4.60 12.77
CA ASP A 247 -11.61 -4.30 13.95
C ASP A 247 -11.87 -2.80 14.20
N ASP A 248 -11.59 -1.95 13.22
CA ASP A 248 -12.00 -0.55 13.22
C ASP A 248 -13.20 -0.31 12.29
N ASP A 249 -14.30 0.16 12.87
CA ASP A 249 -15.48 0.54 12.11
C ASP A 249 -15.45 2.01 11.65
N CYS A 250 -14.45 2.79 12.11
CA CYS A 250 -14.28 4.22 11.82
C CYS A 250 -12.84 4.59 11.40
N PRO A 251 -12.20 3.95 10.42
CA PRO A 251 -10.77 4.04 10.10
C PRO A 251 -10.20 5.43 9.78
N SER A 252 -10.91 6.48 10.00
CA SER A 252 -10.49 7.86 9.72
C SER A 252 -10.82 8.81 10.85
N PHE A 253 -11.35 8.29 11.94
CA PHE A 253 -11.82 9.07 13.08
C PHE A 253 -11.55 8.30 14.37
N ALA A 254 -10.40 8.55 14.96
CA ALA A 254 -9.95 7.91 16.20
C ALA A 254 -11.02 7.91 17.29
N GLY A 255 -11.26 6.76 17.88
CA GLY A 255 -12.27 6.60 18.90
C GLY A 255 -11.98 5.52 19.93
N THR A 256 -12.86 5.40 20.92
CA THR A 256 -12.69 4.48 22.05
C THR A 256 -13.86 3.51 22.22
N SER A 257 -14.86 3.60 21.35
CA SER A 257 -16.04 2.74 21.44
C SER A 257 -15.71 1.27 21.23
N VAL A 258 -16.43 0.40 21.95
CA VAL A 258 -16.15 -1.05 21.99
C VAL A 258 -17.41 -1.92 21.96
N HIS A 259 -18.60 -1.33 22.14
CA HIS A 259 -19.84 -2.08 22.35
C HIS A 259 -20.69 -2.21 21.08
N ASP A 260 -20.77 -1.17 20.27
CA ASP A 260 -21.57 -1.14 19.03
C ASP A 260 -20.66 -1.16 17.80
N ARG A 261 -19.90 -0.10 17.56
CA ARG A 261 -18.82 0.00 16.55
C ARG A 261 -17.49 0.21 17.27
N LYS A 262 -16.50 -0.56 16.92
CA LYS A 262 -15.17 -0.41 17.51
C LYS A 262 -14.41 0.71 16.83
N GLY A 263 -13.52 1.39 17.58
CA GLY A 263 -12.66 2.43 17.05
C GLY A 263 -13.38 3.72 16.67
N CYS A 264 -14.68 3.84 16.95
CA CYS A 264 -15.42 5.05 16.62
C CYS A 264 -15.40 6.07 17.76
N PRO A 265 -15.59 7.38 17.45
CA PRO A 265 -15.71 8.41 18.47
C PRO A 265 -16.73 8.07 19.55
N ASP A 266 -16.32 8.27 20.80
CA ASP A 266 -17.07 8.01 22.03
C ASP A 266 -16.69 9.12 23.00
N GLN A 267 -17.53 10.14 23.11
CA GLN A 267 -17.17 11.39 23.78
C GLN A 267 -17.12 11.25 25.30
N ASP A 268 -17.95 10.43 25.89
CA ASP A 268 -18.05 10.29 27.35
C ASP A 268 -17.41 9.02 27.91
N GLY A 269 -17.01 8.10 27.03
CA GLY A 269 -16.22 6.91 27.37
C GLY A 269 -17.04 5.76 27.94
N ASP A 270 -18.29 5.62 27.55
CA ASP A 270 -19.14 4.51 27.99
C ASP A 270 -19.01 3.26 27.12
N GLY A 271 -18.34 3.39 25.99
CA GLY A 271 -18.07 2.32 25.04
C GLY A 271 -19.04 2.23 23.87
N TYR A 272 -20.06 3.08 23.81
CA TYR A 272 -20.93 3.22 22.65
C TYR A 272 -20.45 4.39 21.78
N SER A 273 -20.64 4.27 20.46
CA SER A 273 -20.17 5.29 19.53
C SER A 273 -21.13 6.46 19.43
N ASP A 274 -20.58 7.67 19.34
CA ASP A 274 -21.35 8.87 19.01
C ASP A 274 -22.11 8.71 17.68
N PRO A 275 -23.30 9.29 17.55
CA PRO A 275 -24.04 9.26 16.29
C PRO A 275 -23.36 10.07 15.19
N ASP A 276 -23.38 9.52 13.96
CA ASP A 276 -22.93 10.19 12.76
C ASP A 276 -24.00 10.16 11.65
N THR A 277 -23.64 10.57 10.41
CA THR A 277 -24.59 10.58 9.29
C THR A 277 -25.00 9.21 8.80
N SER A 278 -24.23 8.18 9.12
CA SER A 278 -24.45 6.78 8.70
C SER A 278 -24.91 5.88 9.85
N TRP A 279 -24.57 6.24 11.05
CA TRP A 279 -24.91 5.53 12.28
C TRP A 279 -25.62 6.48 13.25
N THR A 280 -26.88 6.31 13.40
CA THR A 280 -27.75 7.18 14.20
C THR A 280 -28.23 6.46 15.46
N VAL A 281 -28.81 7.18 16.40
CA VAL A 281 -29.46 6.59 17.59
C VAL A 281 -30.41 5.47 17.21
N SER A 282 -31.18 5.62 16.12
CA SER A 282 -32.09 4.56 15.62
C SER A 282 -31.37 3.31 15.11
N ASN A 283 -30.07 3.37 14.86
CA ASN A 283 -29.24 2.24 14.46
C ASN A 283 -28.46 1.63 15.65
N GLY A 284 -28.50 2.28 16.80
CA GLY A 284 -27.81 1.85 18.01
C GLY A 284 -26.64 2.72 18.44
N ALA A 285 -26.46 3.90 17.86
CA ALA A 285 -25.51 4.89 18.35
C ALA A 285 -25.95 5.42 19.73
N ASP A 286 -24.98 5.92 20.49
CA ASP A 286 -25.22 6.56 21.77
C ASP A 286 -26.26 7.68 21.66
N ALA A 287 -27.30 7.59 22.47
CA ALA A 287 -28.33 8.61 22.56
C ALA A 287 -27.93 9.78 23.47
N PHE A 288 -26.92 9.60 24.33
CA PHE A 288 -26.52 10.53 25.39
C PHE A 288 -25.00 10.80 25.40
N MET A 289 -24.41 11.23 24.31
CA MET A 289 -22.98 11.48 24.06
C MET A 289 -22.18 12.21 25.16
N SER A 290 -22.76 12.63 26.23
CA SER A 290 -22.11 13.32 27.33
C SER A 290 -22.49 12.77 28.71
N ASP A 291 -23.15 11.63 28.76
CA ASP A 291 -23.54 10.96 30.00
C ASP A 291 -23.21 9.47 29.96
N SER A 292 -22.00 9.12 30.34
CA SER A 292 -21.46 7.75 30.38
C SER A 292 -22.24 6.74 31.24
N THR A 293 -23.40 7.10 31.71
CA THR A 293 -24.29 6.23 32.46
C THR A 293 -25.57 5.89 31.70
N GLN A 294 -25.76 6.49 30.51
CA GLN A 294 -26.91 6.29 29.63
C GLN A 294 -26.44 6.25 28.16
N TRP A 295 -26.89 5.28 27.38
CA TRP A 295 -26.54 5.14 25.96
C TRP A 295 -27.74 4.80 25.06
N ASN A 296 -28.85 4.36 25.61
CA ASN A 296 -30.02 3.99 24.86
C ASN A 296 -31.25 4.78 25.27
N ASP A 297 -32.09 5.14 24.30
CA ASP A 297 -33.37 5.81 24.47
C ASP A 297 -34.34 5.18 23.47
N THR A 298 -35.10 4.20 23.93
CA THR A 298 -35.91 3.34 23.04
C THR A 298 -37.12 4.09 22.47
N ASP A 299 -37.75 4.97 23.22
CA ASP A 299 -38.98 5.69 22.82
C ASP A 299 -38.72 7.14 22.41
N VAL A 300 -37.47 7.60 22.56
CA VAL A 300 -36.96 8.91 22.10
C VAL A 300 -37.62 10.08 22.83
N ASP A 301 -37.78 9.93 24.14
CA ASP A 301 -38.34 10.98 24.98
C ASP A 301 -37.26 11.83 25.69
N GLY A 302 -35.98 11.42 25.64
CA GLY A 302 -34.83 12.10 26.19
C GLY A 302 -34.42 11.64 27.58
N TYR A 303 -34.99 10.56 28.10
CA TYR A 303 -34.55 9.84 29.27
C TYR A 303 -33.94 8.50 28.87
N GLY A 304 -32.90 8.08 29.58
CA GLY A 304 -32.14 6.90 29.20
C GLY A 304 -32.66 5.61 29.82
N ASP A 305 -32.59 4.54 29.04
CA ASP A 305 -33.13 3.22 29.42
C ASP A 305 -32.37 2.53 30.54
N GLU A 306 -31.15 2.99 30.89
CA GLU A 306 -30.33 2.32 31.89
C GLU A 306 -30.81 2.64 33.31
N PRO A 307 -31.33 1.65 34.04
CA PRO A 307 -32.02 1.89 35.31
C PRO A 307 -31.11 2.32 36.46
N LEU A 308 -29.78 2.22 36.27
CA LEU A 308 -28.76 2.67 37.23
C LEU A 308 -28.06 3.95 36.77
N GLY A 309 -28.41 4.45 35.60
CA GLY A 309 -27.86 5.67 35.03
C GLY A 309 -28.43 6.93 35.64
N ASN A 310 -28.00 8.06 35.12
CA ASN A 310 -28.51 9.38 35.53
C ASN A 310 -29.91 9.57 34.93
N LEU A 311 -30.86 10.04 35.76
CA LEU A 311 -32.26 10.27 35.35
C LEU A 311 -32.85 9.09 34.54
N PRO A 312 -32.84 7.86 35.09
CA PRO A 312 -33.26 6.70 34.34
C PRO A 312 -34.73 6.76 33.96
N ASP A 313 -35.03 6.37 32.73
CA ASP A 313 -36.41 6.24 32.29
C ASP A 313 -37.14 5.13 33.06
N ALA A 314 -38.27 5.49 33.66
CA ALA A 314 -39.13 4.55 34.37
C ALA A 314 -40.08 3.82 33.42
N CYS A 315 -40.26 4.29 32.18
CA CYS A 315 -41.17 3.77 31.16
C CYS A 315 -40.49 3.54 29.79
N PRO A 316 -39.39 2.82 29.64
CA PRO A 316 -38.48 2.78 28.49
C PRO A 316 -39.04 2.39 27.13
N SER A 317 -40.34 2.31 26.96
CA SER A 317 -41.01 1.94 25.72
C SER A 317 -42.27 2.75 25.46
N ILE A 318 -42.48 3.78 26.28
CA ILE A 318 -43.69 4.63 26.24
C ILE A 318 -43.21 6.06 26.37
N TYR A 319 -43.10 6.79 25.27
CA TYR A 319 -42.75 8.20 25.27
C TYR A 319 -43.50 8.98 26.34
N GLY A 320 -42.77 9.69 27.19
CA GLY A 320 -43.38 10.47 28.27
C GLY A 320 -42.60 11.73 28.62
N THR A 321 -43.18 12.55 29.45
CA THR A 321 -42.63 13.87 29.84
C THR A 321 -42.52 14.05 31.35
N SER A 322 -42.87 13.02 32.11
CA SER A 322 -42.82 13.11 33.57
C SER A 322 -41.40 13.26 34.11
N TRP A 323 -41.26 14.03 35.18
CA TRP A 323 -39.92 14.30 35.78
C TRP A 323 -39.98 14.43 37.32
N GLN A 324 -41.12 14.24 37.94
CA GLN A 324 -41.30 14.28 39.39
C GLN A 324 -41.14 12.89 40.01
N ASN A 325 -40.86 12.89 41.31
CA ASN A 325 -40.80 11.69 42.16
C ASN A 325 -39.87 10.56 41.67
N SER A 326 -38.85 10.87 40.84
CA SER A 326 -37.96 9.87 40.17
C SER A 326 -38.67 8.95 39.17
N THR A 327 -39.86 9.32 38.69
CA THR A 327 -40.60 8.65 37.61
C THR A 327 -40.42 9.46 36.32
N TYR A 328 -39.20 9.36 35.75
CA TYR A 328 -38.81 10.07 34.53
C TYR A 328 -39.36 9.33 33.32
N GLY A 329 -39.69 10.02 32.24
CA GLY A 329 -39.97 9.42 30.93
C GLY A 329 -41.32 8.69 30.84
N CYS A 330 -42.20 8.83 31.83
CA CYS A 330 -43.51 8.22 31.75
C CYS A 330 -44.56 9.21 31.20
N LEU A 331 -45.68 8.66 30.71
CA LEU A 331 -46.79 9.45 30.20
C LEU A 331 -47.26 10.43 31.27
N ASP A 332 -47.37 11.71 30.89
CA ASP A 332 -47.81 12.84 31.68
C ASP A 332 -48.80 13.62 30.83
N GLY A 333 -50.08 13.45 31.10
CA GLY A 333 -51.17 13.91 30.22
C GLY A 333 -51.43 15.38 30.27
N ASP A 334 -51.08 16.05 31.37
CA ASP A 334 -51.30 17.48 31.61
C ASP A 334 -50.04 18.32 31.79
N GLU A 335 -48.87 17.66 31.68
CA GLU A 335 -47.52 18.29 31.68
C GLU A 335 -47.13 18.98 33.03
N ASP A 336 -47.62 18.44 34.14
CA ASP A 336 -47.25 18.97 35.47
C ASP A 336 -46.00 18.32 36.07
N GLY A 337 -45.49 17.27 35.41
CA GLY A 337 -44.30 16.51 35.73
C GLY A 337 -44.58 15.23 36.51
N TRP A 338 -45.76 14.95 36.95
CA TRP A 338 -46.15 13.68 37.53
C TRP A 338 -46.60 12.73 36.42
N SER A 339 -46.27 11.48 36.56
CA SER A 339 -46.81 10.48 35.61
C SER A 339 -48.28 10.24 35.81
N ASP A 340 -49.06 10.00 34.73
CA ASP A 340 -50.47 9.65 34.79
C ASP A 340 -50.81 8.55 35.78
N THR A 341 -49.81 7.67 36.07
CA THR A 341 -49.97 6.55 37.00
C THR A 341 -49.79 6.92 38.48
N GLU A 342 -49.05 7.96 38.72
CA GLU A 342 -48.77 8.49 40.09
C GLU A 342 -49.60 9.75 40.38
N ASP A 343 -50.17 10.33 39.34
CA ASP A 343 -51.01 11.49 39.43
C ASP A 343 -52.45 11.11 39.71
N SER A 344 -53.04 11.66 40.75
CA SER A 344 -54.46 11.49 41.09
C SER A 344 -55.36 12.27 40.15
N HIS A 345 -54.81 13.30 39.44
CA HIS A 345 -55.55 14.19 38.56
C HIS A 345 -54.90 14.37 37.20
N PRO A 346 -54.73 13.31 36.37
CA PRO A 346 -53.93 13.28 35.14
C PRO A 346 -54.35 14.20 33.98
N ASN A 347 -55.28 15.11 34.23
CA ASN A 347 -55.75 16.10 33.26
C ASN A 347 -55.85 17.50 33.88
N GLU A 348 -55.29 17.72 35.10
CA GLU A 348 -55.36 18.99 35.81
C GLU A 348 -53.94 19.37 36.35
N PRO A 349 -53.19 20.15 35.61
CA PRO A 349 -51.76 20.41 35.92
C PRO A 349 -51.48 21.20 37.20
N SER A 350 -52.48 21.52 37.93
CA SER A 350 -52.34 22.18 39.23
C SER A 350 -52.59 21.25 40.44
N GLN A 351 -52.95 19.98 40.17
CA GLN A 351 -53.25 18.99 41.20
C GLN A 351 -52.65 17.63 40.82
N TRP A 352 -51.91 16.97 41.73
CA TRP A 352 -51.26 15.67 41.50
C TRP A 352 -51.42 14.67 42.65
N SER A 353 -51.99 15.11 43.76
CA SER A 353 -52.20 14.26 44.93
C SER A 353 -53.63 14.37 45.41
N ASP A 354 -54.17 13.28 45.88
CA ASP A 354 -55.46 13.16 46.55
C ASP A 354 -55.34 12.06 47.62
N VAL A 355 -55.00 12.45 48.83
CA VAL A 355 -54.64 11.52 49.90
C VAL A 355 -55.81 10.77 50.47
N ASP A 356 -57.00 11.37 50.49
CA ASP A 356 -58.19 10.74 51.05
C ASP A 356 -59.14 10.15 49.99
N GLY A 357 -58.84 10.42 48.68
CA GLY A 357 -59.49 9.77 47.56
C GLY A 357 -60.88 10.31 47.26
N ASP A 358 -61.17 11.54 47.54
CA ASP A 358 -62.49 12.14 47.35
C ASP A 358 -62.67 12.86 46.00
N GLY A 359 -61.55 12.98 45.21
CA GLY A 359 -61.56 13.58 43.90
C GLY A 359 -61.20 15.07 43.85
N TYR A 360 -60.84 15.66 45.00
CA TYR A 360 -60.26 17.00 45.09
C TYR A 360 -58.75 16.90 45.38
N GLY A 361 -58.00 17.77 44.74
CA GLY A 361 -56.54 17.69 44.86
C GLY A 361 -56.00 18.42 46.07
N ASP A 362 -54.93 17.85 46.65
CA ASP A 362 -54.31 18.32 47.92
C ASP A 362 -53.50 19.61 47.75
N ASN A 363 -53.15 20.03 46.53
CA ASN A 363 -52.36 21.23 46.31
C ASN A 363 -53.21 22.49 46.61
N PRO A 364 -52.92 23.25 47.68
CA PRO A 364 -53.77 24.39 48.08
C PRO A 364 -53.70 25.56 47.08
N GLY A 365 -52.74 25.54 46.12
CA GLY A 365 -52.66 26.52 45.05
C GLY A 365 -53.36 26.10 43.75
N GLY A 366 -53.86 24.88 43.70
CA GLY A 366 -54.48 24.30 42.53
C GLY A 366 -55.97 24.64 42.38
N VAL A 367 -56.50 24.19 41.26
CA VAL A 367 -57.94 24.35 40.97
C VAL A 367 -58.74 23.41 41.87
N PHE A 368 -59.82 23.91 42.49
CA PHE A 368 -60.68 23.16 43.42
C PHE A 368 -59.88 22.44 44.53
N ALA A 369 -58.87 23.14 45.08
CA ALA A 369 -58.04 22.58 46.12
C ALA A 369 -58.83 22.04 47.30
N ASP A 370 -58.47 20.79 47.73
CA ASP A 370 -59.05 20.18 48.88
C ASP A 370 -58.77 21.00 50.18
N ALA A 371 -59.75 21.38 50.87
CA ALA A 371 -59.63 22.07 52.15
C ALA A 371 -59.54 21.11 53.35
N CYS A 372 -59.78 19.82 53.13
CA CYS A 372 -59.87 18.75 54.11
C CYS A 372 -59.01 17.52 53.80
N VAL A 373 -57.82 17.67 53.25
CA VAL A 373 -56.83 16.73 52.65
C VAL A 373 -56.68 15.35 53.34
N ASN A 374 -57.27 15.08 54.47
CA ASN A 374 -57.17 13.79 55.17
C ASN A 374 -58.57 13.26 55.56
N SER A 375 -59.62 13.82 54.98
CA SER A 375 -61.00 13.47 55.36
C SER A 375 -61.93 13.64 54.19
N ALA A 376 -62.07 12.59 53.40
CA ALA A 376 -62.86 12.59 52.20
C ALA A 376 -64.27 13.20 52.41
N GLY A 377 -64.58 14.14 51.50
CA GLY A 377 -65.86 14.83 51.52
C GLY A 377 -66.36 15.21 50.15
N ASN A 378 -67.46 15.95 50.10
CA ASN A 378 -68.14 16.25 48.85
C ASN A 378 -68.61 17.71 48.76
N SER A 379 -68.09 18.56 49.61
CA SER A 379 -68.41 20.00 49.61
C SER A 379 -67.86 20.69 48.33
N THR A 380 -68.63 21.62 47.79
CA THR A 380 -68.29 22.31 46.51
C THR A 380 -68.41 23.83 46.59
N LEU A 381 -68.72 24.36 47.72
CA LEU A 381 -69.00 25.80 47.91
C LEU A 381 -68.08 26.41 48.98
N GLY A 382 -68.12 27.72 49.09
CA GLY A 382 -67.37 28.45 50.08
C GLY A 382 -65.81 28.39 49.97
N ASN A 383 -65.27 27.97 48.84
CA ASN A 383 -63.82 27.68 48.63
C ASN A 383 -63.28 26.59 49.58
N ARG A 384 -64.17 25.71 50.02
CA ARG A 384 -63.84 24.55 50.83
C ARG A 384 -64.30 23.27 50.15
N TYR A 385 -63.60 22.92 49.10
CA TYR A 385 -63.81 21.67 48.37
C TYR A 385 -63.36 20.47 49.18
N GLY A 386 -63.90 19.32 49.01
CA GLY A 386 -63.42 18.05 49.57
C GLY A 386 -63.71 17.89 51.11
N CYS A 387 -64.41 18.77 51.71
CA CYS A 387 -64.81 18.59 53.11
C CYS A 387 -66.16 17.85 53.28
N ILE A 388 -66.36 17.30 54.45
CA ILE A 388 -67.60 16.59 54.76
C ILE A 388 -68.80 17.53 54.65
N ASP A 389 -69.73 17.18 53.81
CA ASP A 389 -71.02 17.80 53.61
C ASP A 389 -72.07 16.69 53.77
N ASN A 390 -72.82 16.71 54.85
CA ASN A 390 -73.70 15.62 55.22
C ASN A 390 -75.02 15.58 54.43
N ASP A 391 -75.52 16.74 54.06
CA ASP A 391 -76.83 16.83 53.41
C ASP A 391 -76.70 17.08 51.88
N GLY A 392 -75.47 17.38 51.39
CA GLY A 392 -75.17 17.47 49.97
C GLY A 392 -75.58 18.78 49.35
N ASP A 393 -75.70 19.88 50.09
CA ASP A 393 -76.04 21.19 49.55
C ASP A 393 -74.81 21.96 49.02
N GLY A 394 -73.63 21.45 49.22
CA GLY A 394 -72.37 21.96 48.74
C GLY A 394 -71.50 22.72 49.80
N TRP A 395 -72.08 23.06 50.94
CA TRP A 395 -71.36 23.66 52.05
C TRP A 395 -70.84 22.58 52.98
N ASP A 396 -69.60 22.73 53.40
CA ASP A 396 -69.01 21.79 54.38
C ASP A 396 -69.64 22.00 55.79
N ASN A 397 -69.73 20.87 56.54
CA ASN A 397 -70.38 20.87 57.83
C ASN A 397 -69.84 21.93 58.83
N SER A 398 -68.65 22.47 58.63
CA SER A 398 -68.05 23.48 59.52
C SER A 398 -68.46 24.90 59.20
N LEU A 399 -68.90 25.13 57.96
CA LEU A 399 -69.44 26.42 57.50
C LEU A 399 -70.95 26.42 57.32
N ASP A 400 -71.54 25.25 57.33
CA ASP A 400 -72.96 25.05 57.32
C ASP A 400 -73.54 25.16 58.71
N ALA A 401 -74.46 26.08 58.89
CA ALA A 401 -75.13 26.27 60.15
C ALA A 401 -76.19 25.16 60.46
N LEU A 402 -76.62 24.43 59.40
CA LEU A 402 -77.66 23.36 59.49
C LEU A 402 -77.17 22.10 58.72
N PRO A 403 -76.10 21.37 59.09
CA PRO A 403 -75.44 20.38 58.30
C PRO A 403 -76.20 19.10 57.95
N ASP A 404 -77.46 19.00 58.31
CA ASP A 404 -78.33 17.87 58.01
C ASP A 404 -79.58 18.33 57.20
N LEU A 405 -79.55 19.60 56.73
CA LEU A 405 -80.74 20.17 56.00
C LEU A 405 -80.32 20.87 54.71
N ALA A 406 -80.28 20.21 53.62
CA ALA A 406 -79.78 20.61 52.30
C ALA A 406 -80.37 21.84 51.65
N THR A 407 -81.30 22.48 52.26
CA THR A 407 -81.98 23.71 51.79
C THR A 407 -81.53 24.94 52.62
N GLN A 408 -80.85 24.76 53.71
CA GLN A 408 -80.43 25.80 54.65
C GLN A 408 -78.98 25.65 55.07
N TRP A 409 -78.12 26.65 54.84
CA TRP A 409 -76.71 26.68 55.19
C TRP A 409 -76.31 27.93 56.03
N LEU A 410 -77.28 28.87 56.16
CA LEU A 410 -77.08 30.08 56.87
C LEU A 410 -78.08 30.20 58.03
N ASP A 411 -77.60 30.49 59.26
CA ASP A 411 -78.37 30.87 60.42
C ASP A 411 -77.65 32.05 61.01
N GLN A 412 -78.03 33.27 60.68
CA GLN A 412 -77.34 34.47 60.96
C GLN A 412 -77.61 34.96 62.42
N ASP A 413 -78.73 34.65 63.03
CA ASP A 413 -79.08 35.05 64.40
C ASP A 413 -78.90 33.93 65.41
N GLY A 414 -78.57 32.68 64.96
CA GLY A 414 -78.24 31.54 65.84
C GLY A 414 -79.41 30.92 66.56
N ASP A 415 -80.59 31.02 65.96
CA ASP A 415 -81.81 30.55 66.60
C ASP A 415 -82.21 29.11 66.24
N GLY A 416 -81.36 28.45 65.35
CA GLY A 416 -81.56 27.09 64.88
C GLY A 416 -82.47 26.90 63.71
N TYR A 417 -82.97 27.98 63.09
CA TYR A 417 -83.71 28.02 61.87
C TYR A 417 -82.94 28.67 60.73
N GLY A 418 -83.00 28.14 59.58
CA GLY A 418 -82.19 28.64 58.46
C GLY A 418 -82.72 29.92 57.86
N ASP A 419 -81.86 30.85 57.45
CA ASP A 419 -82.13 32.12 56.84
C ASP A 419 -82.22 32.14 55.31
N ASN A 420 -82.04 31.02 54.67
CA ASN A 420 -82.09 30.94 53.20
C ASN A 420 -83.58 31.19 52.70
N ALA A 421 -83.75 32.17 51.89
CA ALA A 421 -85.10 32.61 51.43
C ALA A 421 -85.83 31.59 50.54
N SER A 422 -85.22 30.54 50.11
CA SER A 422 -85.71 29.47 49.22
C SER A 422 -85.71 28.07 49.85
N GLY A 423 -85.48 27.92 51.13
CA GLY A 423 -85.47 26.69 51.84
C GLY A 423 -86.74 26.20 52.45
#